data_4f7b3f1fb1bfb59da21b7422a04b8b37
#
_entry.id   4f7b3f1fb1bfb59da21b7422a04b8b37
#
_cell.length_a   1.000
_cell.length_b   1.000
_cell.length_c   1.000
_cell.angle_alpha   90.00
_cell.angle_beta   90.00
_cell.angle_gamma   90.00
#
_symmetry.space_group_name_H-M   'P 1'
#
loop_
_entity.id
_entity.type
_entity.pdbx_description
1 polymer ?
#
loop_
_entity_poly.entity_id
_entity_poly.type
_entity_poly.pdbx_seq_one_letter_code
_entity_poly.pdbx_strand_id
1 'polypeptide(L)'
;DKNITKISRIKAAIIKACLIRNYKYNEEVITVALNKECKKVPYVLGRLFAVFEDLQKKANPGINSTIKDRYFNSACANPSMTFPLLTKLANTHLKKISSQKGTVKDFEKLIGELMNKIEIENNAMPDRLSLPEQGEFVLGYYHQKKEEK
;
A
#
# COMPACT_ATOMS: atom_id res chain seq x y z
N ASP A 1 6.32 10.86 23.30
CA ASP A 1 6.47 10.99 21.85
C ASP A 1 7.85 10.57 21.32
N LYS A 2 8.96 10.84 22.06
CA LYS A 2 10.29 10.35 21.70
C LYS A 2 10.38 8.81 21.67
N ASN A 3 9.60 8.11 22.50
CA ASN A 3 9.58 6.63 22.52
C ASN A 3 8.84 6.04 21.32
N ILE A 4 7.76 6.66 20.86
CA ILE A 4 7.01 6.20 19.68
C ILE A 4 7.86 6.34 18.41
N THR A 5 8.59 7.45 18.27
CA THR A 5 9.52 7.67 17.16
C THR A 5 10.69 6.69 17.19
N LYS A 6 11.20 6.34 18.37
CA LYS A 6 12.28 5.36 18.53
C LYS A 6 11.82 3.94 18.16
N ILE A 7 10.64 3.53 18.59
CA ILE A 7 10.03 2.23 18.24
C ILE A 7 9.73 2.16 16.74
N SER A 8 9.24 3.24 16.13
CA SER A 8 9.00 3.31 14.69
C SER A 8 10.29 3.18 13.89
N ARG A 9 11.39 3.83 14.33
CA ARG A 9 12.71 3.71 13.71
C ARG A 9 13.29 2.30 13.84
N ILE A 10 13.11 1.65 14.99
CA ILE A 10 13.56 0.27 15.21
C ILE A 10 12.78 -0.70 14.32
N LYS A 11 11.46 -0.55 14.22
CA LYS A 11 10.62 -1.35 13.32
C LYS A 11 11.03 -1.18 11.86
N ALA A 12 11.25 0.06 11.42
CA ALA A 12 11.73 0.33 10.06
C ALA A 12 13.11 -0.27 9.80
N ALA A 13 14.01 -0.23 10.78
CA ALA A 13 15.33 -0.85 10.68
C ALA A 13 15.25 -2.38 10.61
N ILE A 14 14.36 -3.01 11.39
CA ILE A 14 14.13 -4.46 11.36
C ILE A 14 13.53 -4.88 10.01
N ILE A 15 12.51 -4.15 9.51
CA ILE A 15 11.93 -4.41 8.19
C ILE A 15 13.00 -4.27 7.10
N LYS A 16 13.81 -3.22 7.15
CA LYS A 16 14.92 -3.00 6.23
C LYS A 16 15.96 -4.11 6.32
N ALA A 17 16.31 -4.56 7.52
CA ALA A 17 17.24 -5.67 7.74
C ALA A 17 16.67 -7.00 7.25
N CYS A 18 15.38 -7.26 7.45
CA CYS A 18 14.70 -8.45 6.93
C CYS A 18 14.64 -8.43 5.40
N LEU A 19 14.38 -7.27 4.80
CA LEU A 19 14.42 -7.08 3.35
C LEU A 19 15.84 -7.32 2.80
N ILE A 20 16.87 -6.77 3.43
CA ILE A 20 18.28 -6.95 3.03
C ILE A 20 18.70 -8.42 3.20
N ARG A 21 18.26 -9.10 4.23
CA ARG A 21 18.55 -10.52 4.48
C ARG A 21 17.90 -11.44 3.47
N ASN A 22 16.65 -11.19 3.11
CA ASN A 22 15.97 -11.87 2.01
C ASN A 22 16.57 -11.47 0.65
N TYR A 23 17.10 -10.28 0.54
CA TYR A 23 17.80 -9.76 -0.61
C TYR A 23 19.02 -10.60 -1.01
N LYS A 24 19.81 -11.05 -0.01
CA LYS A 24 20.98 -11.92 -0.26
C LYS A 24 20.61 -13.32 -0.77
N TYR A 25 19.37 -13.76 -0.55
CA TYR A 25 18.94 -15.11 -0.91
C TYR A 25 18.25 -15.20 -2.27
N ASN A 26 17.79 -14.06 -2.83
CA ASN A 26 17.06 -14.04 -4.10
C ASN A 26 17.36 -12.75 -4.87
N GLU A 27 18.60 -12.59 -5.33
CA GLU A 27 18.96 -11.47 -6.23
C GLU A 27 18.10 -11.41 -7.50
N GLU A 28 17.50 -12.53 -7.92
CA GLU A 28 16.58 -12.60 -9.05
C GLU A 28 15.15 -12.11 -8.74
N VAL A 29 14.72 -12.10 -7.49
CA VAL A 29 13.33 -11.75 -7.12
C VAL A 29 13.17 -10.26 -6.80
N ILE A 30 14.27 -9.54 -6.61
CA ILE A 30 14.26 -8.11 -6.27
C ILE A 30 14.52 -7.24 -7.48
N THR A 31 14.63 -7.78 -8.63
CA THR A 31 14.46 -7.01 -9.85
C THR A 31 13.00 -6.60 -10.01
N VAL A 32 12.57 -5.77 -9.06
CA VAL A 32 11.87 -4.52 -9.28
C VAL A 32 10.64 -4.55 -10.21
N ALA A 33 10.14 -5.72 -10.59
CA ALA A 33 8.94 -5.82 -11.37
C ALA A 33 7.73 -6.04 -10.45
N LEU A 34 6.69 -5.25 -10.65
CA LEU A 34 5.41 -5.46 -10.02
C LEU A 34 4.91 -6.87 -10.32
N ASN A 35 4.68 -7.66 -9.29
CA ASN A 35 4.08 -8.98 -9.45
C ASN A 35 2.54 -8.85 -9.42
N LYS A 36 1.95 -8.74 -10.61
CA LYS A 36 0.49 -8.62 -10.78
C LYS A 36 -0.25 -9.90 -10.36
N GLU A 37 0.41 -11.04 -10.45
CA GLU A 37 -0.17 -12.35 -10.12
C GLU A 37 -0.06 -12.69 -8.63
N CYS A 38 0.69 -11.91 -7.86
CA CYS A 38 0.82 -12.14 -6.43
C CYS A 38 -0.53 -12.03 -5.73
N LYS A 39 -0.92 -13.09 -5.04
CA LYS A 39 -2.18 -13.19 -4.28
C LYS A 39 -2.00 -12.96 -2.78
N LYS A 40 -0.76 -12.81 -2.31
CA LYS A 40 -0.50 -12.58 -0.89
C LYS A 40 -1.15 -11.28 -0.44
N VAL A 41 -2.08 -11.39 0.50
CA VAL A 41 -2.90 -10.27 0.97
C VAL A 41 -2.05 -9.07 1.43
N PRO A 42 -0.98 -9.23 2.24
CA PRO A 42 -0.14 -8.09 2.63
C PRO A 42 0.46 -7.34 1.43
N TYR A 43 0.95 -8.06 0.42
CA TYR A 43 1.50 -7.46 -0.80
C TYR A 43 0.43 -6.69 -1.58
N VAL A 44 -0.77 -7.28 -1.73
CA VAL A 44 -1.91 -6.63 -2.41
C VAL A 44 -2.38 -5.39 -1.66
N LEU A 45 -2.40 -5.43 -0.33
CA LEU A 45 -2.71 -4.27 0.51
C LEU A 45 -1.70 -3.14 0.32
N GLY A 46 -0.42 -3.46 0.23
CA GLY A 46 0.63 -2.48 -0.08
C GLY A 46 0.41 -1.81 -1.44
N ARG A 47 0.05 -2.59 -2.47
CA ARG A 47 -0.31 -2.08 -3.79
C ARG A 47 -1.53 -1.16 -3.72
N LEU A 48 -2.59 -1.59 -3.03
CA LEU A 48 -3.81 -0.79 -2.87
C LEU A 48 -3.53 0.55 -2.17
N PHE A 49 -2.67 0.53 -1.16
CA PHE A 49 -2.24 1.76 -0.48
C PHE A 49 -1.54 2.73 -1.44
N ALA A 50 -0.65 2.22 -2.31
CA ALA A 50 0.03 3.02 -3.32
C ALA A 50 -0.96 3.67 -4.29
N VAL A 51 -1.95 2.89 -4.78
CA VAL A 51 -3.01 3.39 -5.67
C VAL A 51 -3.83 4.49 -4.99
N PHE A 52 -4.18 4.34 -3.72
CA PHE A 52 -4.89 5.38 -2.96
C PHE A 52 -4.05 6.66 -2.80
N GLU A 53 -2.74 6.54 -2.60
CA GLU A 53 -1.85 7.69 -2.53
C GLU A 53 -1.77 8.42 -3.88
N ASP A 54 -1.68 7.70 -4.98
CA ASP A 54 -1.59 8.30 -6.32
C ASP A 54 -2.90 8.97 -6.73
N LEU A 55 -4.02 8.34 -6.39
CA LEU A 55 -5.34 8.97 -6.53
C LEU A 55 -5.44 10.27 -5.72
N GLN A 56 -4.92 10.28 -4.48
CA GLN A 56 -4.88 11.50 -3.66
C GLN A 56 -4.06 12.61 -4.32
N LYS A 57 -2.88 12.27 -4.83
CA LYS A 57 -2.01 13.23 -5.55
C LYS A 57 -2.69 13.74 -6.82
N LYS A 58 -3.37 12.85 -7.55
CA LYS A 58 -4.11 13.24 -8.75
C LYS A 58 -5.26 14.20 -8.44
N ALA A 59 -5.99 13.94 -7.36
CA ALA A 59 -7.11 14.78 -6.92
C ALA A 59 -6.66 16.12 -6.30
N ASN A 60 -5.44 16.18 -5.80
CA ASN A 60 -4.89 17.34 -5.10
C ASN A 60 -3.47 17.66 -5.59
N PRO A 61 -3.30 18.17 -6.81
CA PRO A 61 -1.99 18.57 -7.31
C PRO A 61 -1.31 19.56 -6.36
N GLY A 62 -0.03 19.32 -6.06
CA GLY A 62 0.74 20.18 -5.14
C GLY A 62 0.55 19.88 -3.65
N ILE A 63 -0.12 18.78 -3.29
CA ILE A 63 -0.23 18.35 -1.90
C ILE A 63 1.17 18.05 -1.31
N ASN A 64 1.48 18.61 -0.14
CA ASN A 64 2.76 18.45 0.52
C ASN A 64 2.85 17.21 1.43
N SER A 65 1.69 16.74 1.93
CA SER A 65 1.61 15.59 2.84
C SER A 65 0.53 14.64 2.34
N THR A 66 0.92 13.40 2.07
CA THR A 66 0.01 12.36 1.56
C THR A 66 -0.46 11.42 2.67
N ILE A 67 -1.33 10.47 2.30
CA ILE A 67 -1.74 9.39 3.21
C ILE A 67 -0.54 8.58 3.70
N LYS A 68 0.56 8.52 2.94
CA LYS A 68 1.79 7.84 3.35
C LYS A 68 2.37 8.43 4.63
N ASP A 69 2.42 9.74 4.74
CA ASP A 69 2.99 10.42 5.91
C ASP A 69 2.18 10.18 7.19
N ARG A 70 0.87 9.98 7.05
CA ARG A 70 -0.07 9.85 8.17
C ARG A 70 -0.45 8.42 8.51
N TYR A 71 -0.66 7.58 7.51
CA TYR A 71 -1.34 6.29 7.67
C TYR A 71 -0.50 5.07 7.30
N PHE A 72 0.71 5.24 6.73
CA PHE A 72 1.50 4.10 6.25
C PHE A 72 1.77 3.06 7.34
N ASN A 73 2.22 3.51 8.51
CA ASN A 73 2.53 2.60 9.62
C ASN A 73 1.28 1.90 10.16
N SER A 74 0.16 2.62 10.30
CA SER A 74 -1.09 2.03 10.77
C SER A 74 -1.72 1.11 9.74
N ALA A 75 -1.69 1.45 8.47
CA ALA A 75 -2.17 0.59 7.39
C ALA A 75 -1.35 -0.70 7.28
N CYS A 76 -0.04 -0.60 7.46
CA CYS A 76 0.89 -1.73 7.44
C CYS A 76 0.72 -2.64 8.67
N ALA A 77 0.44 -2.09 9.86
CA ALA A 77 0.33 -2.88 11.09
C ALA A 77 -1.09 -3.40 11.35
N ASN A 78 -2.11 -2.59 11.09
CA ASN A 78 -3.52 -2.86 11.42
C ASN A 78 -4.44 -2.49 10.24
N PRO A 79 -4.46 -3.30 9.16
CA PRO A 79 -5.22 -2.98 7.95
C PRO A 79 -6.71 -2.78 8.20
N SER A 80 -7.37 -3.68 8.95
CA SER A 80 -8.82 -3.62 9.20
C SER A 80 -9.27 -2.31 9.84
N MET A 81 -8.42 -1.69 10.65
CA MET A 81 -8.71 -0.40 11.29
C MET A 81 -8.47 0.79 10.37
N THR A 82 -7.55 0.68 9.42
CA THR A 82 -7.07 1.82 8.63
C THR A 82 -7.69 1.88 7.25
N PHE A 83 -7.82 0.75 6.55
CA PHE A 83 -8.31 0.73 5.16
C PHE A 83 -9.75 1.20 4.97
N PRO A 84 -10.72 1.01 5.90
CA PRO A 84 -12.05 1.61 5.75
C PRO A 84 -12.00 3.14 5.62
N LEU A 85 -11.17 3.80 6.41
CA LEU A 85 -10.95 5.23 6.31
C LEU A 85 -10.28 5.62 4.97
N LEU A 86 -9.24 4.88 4.56
CA LEU A 86 -8.54 5.13 3.30
C LEU A 86 -9.47 4.95 2.09
N THR A 87 -10.33 3.94 2.11
CA THR A 87 -11.34 3.70 1.06
C THR A 87 -12.34 4.87 0.99
N LYS A 88 -12.78 5.38 2.13
CA LYS A 88 -13.67 6.55 2.18
C LYS A 88 -12.98 7.79 1.59
N LEU A 89 -11.71 8.02 1.92
CA LEU A 89 -10.92 9.10 1.35
C LEU A 89 -10.73 8.93 -0.17
N ALA A 90 -10.43 7.71 -0.63
CA ALA A 90 -10.29 7.40 -2.05
C ALA A 90 -11.58 7.71 -2.83
N ASN A 91 -12.74 7.31 -2.31
CA ASN A 91 -14.02 7.63 -2.92
C ASN A 91 -14.27 9.16 -3.02
N THR A 92 -13.83 9.92 -2.03
CA THR A 92 -13.90 11.39 -2.07
C THR A 92 -12.99 11.96 -3.16
N HIS A 93 -11.80 11.38 -3.33
CA HIS A 93 -10.86 11.79 -4.38
C HIS A 93 -11.36 11.42 -5.78
N LEU A 94 -11.97 10.24 -5.98
CA LEU A 94 -12.62 9.86 -7.24
C LEU A 94 -13.71 10.85 -7.63
N LYS A 95 -14.56 11.25 -6.69
CA LYS A 95 -15.57 12.28 -6.93
C LYS A 95 -14.96 13.61 -7.35
N LYS A 96 -13.84 14.01 -6.72
CA LYS A 96 -13.16 15.27 -7.03
C LYS A 96 -12.60 15.30 -8.45
N ILE A 97 -12.16 14.18 -9.00
CA ILE A 97 -11.65 14.06 -10.38
C ILE A 97 -12.70 13.54 -11.38
N SER A 98 -13.98 13.58 -11.03
CA SER A 98 -15.07 12.99 -11.83
C SER A 98 -15.17 13.52 -13.27
N SER A 99 -14.66 14.73 -13.54
CA SER A 99 -14.54 15.27 -14.91
C SER A 99 -13.56 14.50 -15.80
N GLN A 100 -12.59 13.81 -15.21
CA GLN A 100 -11.56 13.00 -15.89
C GLN A 100 -12.03 11.53 -16.05
N LYS A 101 -13.10 11.31 -16.81
CA LYS A 101 -13.79 10.01 -16.91
C LYS A 101 -12.89 8.81 -17.19
N GLY A 102 -11.90 8.93 -18.07
CA GLY A 102 -10.93 7.87 -18.37
C GLY A 102 -10.09 7.52 -17.13
N THR A 103 -9.49 8.52 -16.53
CA THR A 103 -8.66 8.36 -15.32
C THR A 103 -9.45 7.74 -14.15
N VAL A 104 -10.70 8.18 -13.95
CA VAL A 104 -11.59 7.61 -12.92
C VAL A 104 -11.81 6.12 -13.15
N LYS A 105 -12.15 5.72 -14.38
CA LYS A 105 -12.36 4.31 -14.73
C LYS A 105 -11.11 3.45 -14.51
N ASP A 106 -9.92 3.97 -14.83
CA ASP A 106 -8.66 3.26 -14.62
C ASP A 106 -8.41 3.01 -13.13
N PHE A 107 -8.61 4.03 -12.28
CA PHE A 107 -8.51 3.87 -10.82
C PHE A 107 -9.57 2.92 -10.26
N GLU A 108 -10.84 3.07 -10.65
CA GLU A 108 -11.92 2.20 -10.20
C GLU A 108 -11.67 0.74 -10.57
N LYS A 109 -11.21 0.47 -11.79
CA LYS A 109 -10.85 -0.87 -12.26
C LYS A 109 -9.73 -1.47 -11.41
N LEU A 110 -8.62 -0.73 -11.24
CA LEU A 110 -7.46 -1.22 -10.49
C LEU A 110 -7.79 -1.43 -9.00
N ILE A 111 -8.50 -0.50 -8.38
CA ILE A 111 -8.97 -0.64 -6.99
C ILE A 111 -9.87 -1.87 -6.86
N GLY A 112 -10.83 -2.04 -7.77
CA GLY A 112 -11.73 -3.19 -7.78
C GLY A 112 -11.00 -4.52 -7.93
N GLU A 113 -10.02 -4.62 -8.83
CA GLU A 113 -9.18 -5.81 -8.99
C GLU A 113 -8.39 -6.15 -7.73
N LEU A 114 -7.81 -5.15 -7.06
CA LEU A 114 -7.03 -5.36 -5.84
C LEU A 114 -7.93 -5.75 -4.66
N MET A 115 -9.06 -5.08 -4.48
CA MET A 115 -10.04 -5.41 -3.44
C MET A 115 -10.59 -6.82 -3.61
N ASN A 116 -10.92 -7.22 -4.84
CA ASN A 116 -11.40 -8.56 -5.14
C ASN A 116 -10.37 -9.64 -4.79
N LYS A 117 -9.08 -9.41 -5.05
CA LYS A 117 -8.01 -10.33 -4.63
C LYS A 117 -7.95 -10.52 -3.11
N ILE A 118 -8.16 -9.46 -2.34
CA ILE A 118 -8.17 -9.52 -0.88
C ILE A 118 -9.37 -10.34 -0.38
N GLU A 119 -10.55 -10.13 -0.93
CA GLU A 119 -11.77 -10.84 -0.56
C GLU A 119 -11.69 -12.34 -0.88
N ILE A 120 -11.18 -12.71 -2.05
CA ILE A 120 -11.05 -14.12 -2.47
C ILE A 120 -10.12 -14.90 -1.55
N GLU A 121 -8.99 -14.31 -1.16
CA GLU A 121 -7.97 -15.03 -0.39
C GLU A 121 -8.28 -15.11 1.12
N ASN A 122 -8.95 -14.10 1.69
CA ASN A 122 -9.09 -14.00 3.15
C ASN A 122 -10.53 -13.81 3.67
N ASN A 123 -11.50 -13.62 2.79
CA ASN A 123 -12.89 -13.30 3.17
C ASN A 123 -13.07 -12.01 4.01
N ALA A 124 -11.97 -11.42 4.48
CA ALA A 124 -11.98 -10.19 5.27
C ALA A 124 -10.60 -9.51 5.26
N MET A 125 -10.59 -8.23 5.56
CA MET A 125 -9.37 -7.47 5.81
C MET A 125 -8.68 -8.00 7.07
N PRO A 126 -7.36 -8.32 7.05
CA PRO A 126 -6.67 -8.80 8.24
C PRO A 126 -6.59 -7.73 9.32
N ASP A 127 -6.81 -8.14 10.58
CA ASP A 127 -6.76 -7.23 11.72
C ASP A 127 -5.35 -6.71 11.98
N ARG A 128 -4.37 -7.61 11.92
CA ARG A 128 -2.96 -7.31 12.14
C ARG A 128 -2.10 -8.07 11.15
N LEU A 129 -1.01 -7.42 10.73
CA LEU A 129 0.05 -8.07 9.97
C LEU A 129 1.26 -8.36 10.88
N SER A 130 1.80 -9.57 10.77
CA SER A 130 3.09 -9.94 11.37
C SER A 130 4.23 -9.13 10.75
N LEU A 131 5.40 -9.09 11.37
CA LEU A 131 6.54 -8.36 10.81
C LEU A 131 6.94 -8.82 9.40
N PRO A 132 6.99 -10.12 9.07
CA PRO A 132 7.21 -10.56 7.69
C PRO A 132 6.13 -10.07 6.72
N GLU A 133 4.87 -10.10 7.11
CA GLU A 133 3.74 -9.61 6.31
C GLU A 133 3.81 -8.08 6.11
N GLN A 134 4.24 -7.35 7.12
CA GLN A 134 4.50 -5.91 6.98
C GLN A 134 5.62 -5.64 5.95
N GLY A 135 6.65 -6.49 5.90
CA GLY A 135 7.68 -6.44 4.85
C GLY A 135 7.09 -6.65 3.45
N GLU A 136 6.16 -7.60 3.29
CA GLU A 136 5.46 -7.82 2.01
C GLU A 136 4.56 -6.65 1.63
N PHE A 137 3.89 -6.03 2.60
CA PHE A 137 3.13 -4.80 2.38
C PHE A 137 4.03 -3.69 1.82
N VAL A 138 5.18 -3.46 2.43
CA VAL A 138 6.16 -2.45 1.97
C VAL A 138 6.62 -2.75 0.55
N LEU A 139 6.92 -4.01 0.22
CA LEU A 139 7.28 -4.42 -1.14
C LEU A 139 6.15 -4.13 -2.14
N GLY A 140 4.92 -4.50 -1.82
CA GLY A 140 3.77 -4.24 -2.67
C GLY A 140 3.59 -2.75 -2.97
N TYR A 141 3.74 -1.92 -1.94
CA TYR A 141 3.69 -0.47 -2.09
C TYR A 141 4.76 0.05 -3.07
N TYR A 142 6.03 -0.28 -2.85
CA TYR A 142 7.10 0.24 -3.69
C TYR A 142 7.10 -0.34 -5.10
N HIS A 143 6.71 -1.59 -5.29
CA HIS A 143 6.58 -2.18 -6.62
C HIS A 143 5.50 -1.47 -7.44
N GLN A 144 4.34 -1.18 -6.82
CA GLN A 144 3.26 -0.43 -7.48
C GLN A 144 3.70 0.98 -7.86
N LYS A 145 4.41 1.68 -6.98
CA LYS A 145 4.93 3.04 -7.22
C LYS A 145 5.94 3.14 -8.36
N LYS A 146 6.64 2.07 -8.67
CA LYS A 146 7.64 2.06 -9.76
C LYS A 146 7.02 1.87 -11.13
N GLU A 147 5.90 1.16 -11.23
CA GLU A 147 5.22 0.94 -12.51
C GLU A 147 4.60 2.22 -13.07
N GLU A 148 4.34 3.20 -12.22
CA GLU A 148 3.70 4.48 -12.59
C GLU A 148 4.69 5.57 -13.06
N LYS A 149 5.96 5.25 -13.15
CA LYS A 149 7.01 6.12 -13.72
C LYS A 149 7.31 5.76 -15.15
#